data_90a70040823db29d15c97a81e0dbf10c
#
_entry.id   90a70040823db29d15c97a81e0dbf10c
#
_cell.length_a   1.000
_cell.length_b   1.000
_cell.length_c   1.000
_cell.angle_alpha   90.00
_cell.angle_beta   90.00
_cell.angle_gamma   90.00
#
_symmetry.space_group_name_H-M   'P 1'
#
loop_
_entity.id
_entity.type
_entity.pdbx_description
1 polymer ?
#
loop_
_entity_poly.entity_id
_entity_poly.type
_entity_poly.pdbx_seq_one_letter_code
_entity_poly.pdbx_strand_id
1 'polypeptide(L)'
;MALFDRIGVGRGWRVLEIGPGQGSLQLELRRRVEGPVDAVEPSAAFAQRQRRITSRDGFGAGRVWTCQRLDADLPDRHYDLIFARWVFLFLPNPIAHLRRLAGALKRGGVLALQEYHRDSFVLIPRPDDWTRLIEAERAMYDASGADVNIGTQLPLMFRQAGLRPTEVVSTIMTGGRRSDVWRWLSDYYLGILDRYARQPPMDASAARRLRRAWLEAERDRSALMIAPAVVDVVGRK
;
A
#
# COMPACT_ATOMS: atom_id res chain seq x y z
N MET A 1 6.59 13.22 3.43
CA MET A 1 5.28 12.69 2.98
C MET A 1 4.19 13.30 3.84
N ALA A 2 3.14 13.86 3.23
CA ALA A 2 2.08 14.60 3.95
C ALA A 2 1.46 13.84 5.14
N LEU A 3 1.30 12.52 5.06
CA LEU A 3 0.82 11.70 6.18
C LEU A 3 1.74 11.82 7.41
N PHE A 4 3.05 11.74 7.23
CA PHE A 4 4.00 11.84 8.36
C PHE A 4 4.03 13.24 8.97
N ASP A 5 3.76 14.28 8.16
CA ASP A 5 3.64 15.66 8.63
C ASP A 5 2.38 15.83 9.49
N ARG A 6 1.24 15.27 9.07
CA ARG A 6 -0.02 15.28 9.83
C ARG A 6 0.09 14.52 11.15
N ILE A 7 0.80 13.36 11.13
CA ILE A 7 1.03 12.58 12.36
C ILE A 7 1.98 13.29 13.33
N GLY A 8 2.84 14.17 12.82
CA GLY A 8 3.88 14.82 13.60
C GLY A 8 5.06 13.90 13.91
N VAL A 9 5.41 13.01 12.95
CA VAL A 9 6.57 12.11 13.12
C VAL A 9 7.83 12.92 13.34
N GLY A 10 8.47 12.72 14.49
CA GLY A 10 9.60 13.53 14.92
C GLY A 10 10.78 12.73 15.47
N ARG A 11 11.82 13.48 15.79
CA ARG A 11 13.10 12.97 16.29
C ARG A 11 12.93 12.05 17.49
N GLY A 12 13.66 10.95 17.51
CA GLY A 12 13.70 9.99 18.62
C GLY A 12 12.51 9.03 18.70
N TRP A 13 11.54 9.12 17.78
CA TRP A 13 10.46 8.13 17.72
C TRP A 13 11.00 6.75 17.37
N ARG A 14 10.50 5.73 18.06
CA ARG A 14 10.69 4.32 17.68
C ARG A 14 9.65 3.94 16.66
N VAL A 15 10.10 3.61 15.46
CA VAL A 15 9.22 3.36 14.31
C VAL A 15 9.43 1.94 13.78
N LEU A 16 8.32 1.29 13.46
CA LEU A 16 8.28 0.04 12.72
C LEU A 16 7.59 0.27 11.37
N GLU A 17 8.24 -0.10 10.28
CA GLU A 17 7.64 -0.14 8.95
C GLU A 17 7.32 -1.59 8.56
N ILE A 18 6.08 -1.81 8.13
CA ILE A 18 5.64 -3.11 7.63
C ILE A 18 5.69 -3.09 6.11
N GLY A 19 6.42 -4.02 5.52
CA GLY A 19 6.56 -4.16 4.07
C GLY A 19 7.27 -2.97 3.41
N PRO A 20 8.48 -2.57 3.84
CA PRO A 20 9.19 -1.44 3.25
C PRO A 20 9.55 -1.63 1.78
N GLY A 21 9.53 -2.85 1.26
CA GLY A 21 9.88 -3.17 -0.11
C GLY A 21 11.24 -2.61 -0.50
N GLN A 22 11.28 -1.70 -1.46
CA GLN A 22 12.53 -1.07 -1.91
C GLN A 22 13.12 -0.05 -0.92
N GLY A 23 12.38 0.36 0.14
CA GLY A 23 12.88 1.18 1.24
C GLY A 23 12.79 2.68 1.05
N SER A 24 12.05 3.17 0.09
CA SER A 24 11.94 4.62 -0.16
C SER A 24 11.34 5.38 1.03
N LEU A 25 10.28 4.83 1.65
CA LEU A 25 9.66 5.45 2.81
C LEU A 25 10.45 5.20 4.09
N GLN A 26 11.11 4.05 4.21
CA GLN A 26 12.00 3.79 5.32
C GLN A 26 13.11 4.84 5.43
N LEU A 27 13.72 5.23 4.31
CA LEU A 27 14.73 6.30 4.30
C LEU A 27 14.14 7.64 4.73
N GLU A 28 12.91 7.96 4.31
CA GLU A 28 12.21 9.17 4.74
C GLU A 28 11.90 9.16 6.26
N LEU A 29 11.40 8.04 6.78
CA LEU A 29 11.15 7.86 8.21
C LEU A 29 12.43 8.03 9.03
N ARG A 30 13.54 7.40 8.61
CA ARG A 30 14.84 7.46 9.27
C ARG A 30 15.37 8.89 9.38
N ARG A 31 15.22 9.69 8.31
CA ARG A 31 15.60 11.13 8.35
C ARG A 31 14.75 11.91 9.33
N ARG A 32 13.44 11.62 9.44
CA ARG A 32 12.54 12.33 10.36
C ARG A 32 12.80 12.00 11.81
N VAL A 33 13.05 10.73 12.12
CA VAL A 33 13.32 10.30 13.49
C VAL A 33 14.78 10.49 13.90
N GLU A 34 15.67 10.79 12.95
CA GLU A 34 17.13 10.86 13.13
C GLU A 34 17.68 9.59 13.82
N GLY A 35 17.19 8.43 13.39
CA GLY A 35 17.49 7.17 14.05
C GLY A 35 17.10 5.93 13.24
N PRO A 36 17.33 4.75 13.83
CA PRO A 36 16.96 3.49 13.20
C PRO A 36 15.44 3.35 13.08
N VAL A 37 15.00 2.69 12.00
CA VAL A 37 13.63 2.27 11.78
C VAL A 37 13.64 0.75 11.63
N ASP A 38 12.85 0.08 12.44
CA ASP A 38 12.67 -1.37 12.36
C ASP A 38 11.76 -1.74 11.19
N ALA A 39 11.87 -2.96 10.67
CA ALA A 39 11.08 -3.40 9.53
C ALA A 39 10.65 -4.87 9.62
N VAL A 40 9.46 -5.17 9.09
CA VAL A 40 9.01 -6.53 8.78
C VAL A 40 8.87 -6.63 7.26
N GLU A 41 9.66 -7.52 6.63
CA GLU A 41 9.70 -7.67 5.17
C GLU A 41 9.72 -9.15 4.77
N PRO A 42 8.70 -9.67 4.08
CA PRO A 42 8.65 -11.09 3.72
C PRO A 42 9.68 -11.50 2.67
N SER A 43 10.11 -10.59 1.80
CA SER A 43 11.09 -10.86 0.76
C SER A 43 12.51 -10.80 1.31
N ALA A 44 13.23 -11.94 1.29
CA ALA A 44 14.63 -11.99 1.70
C ALA A 44 15.52 -11.02 0.90
N ALA A 45 15.23 -10.85 -0.41
CA ALA A 45 15.95 -9.93 -1.28
C ALA A 45 15.74 -8.46 -0.86
N PHE A 46 14.48 -8.07 -0.56
CA PHE A 46 14.19 -6.72 -0.05
C PHE A 46 14.74 -6.53 1.36
N ALA A 47 14.62 -7.52 2.25
CA ALA A 47 15.21 -7.44 3.59
C ALA A 47 16.75 -7.25 3.53
N GLN A 48 17.43 -7.95 2.63
CA GLN A 48 18.88 -7.76 2.41
C GLN A 48 19.18 -6.36 1.87
N ARG A 49 18.35 -5.85 0.93
CA ARG A 49 18.46 -4.49 0.42
C ARG A 49 18.29 -3.46 1.55
N GLN A 50 17.28 -3.65 2.43
CA GLN A 50 17.07 -2.78 3.59
C GLN A 50 18.31 -2.69 4.46
N ARG A 51 18.89 -3.84 4.85
CA ARG A 51 20.12 -3.86 5.65
C ARG A 51 21.27 -3.10 4.98
N ARG A 52 21.38 -3.19 3.65
CA ARG A 52 22.44 -2.50 2.88
C ARG A 52 22.24 -0.99 2.83
N ILE A 53 21.03 -0.51 2.58
CA ILE A 53 20.78 0.94 2.48
C ILE A 53 20.84 1.61 3.85
N THR A 54 20.37 0.94 4.91
CA THR A 54 20.36 1.49 6.27
C THR A 54 21.72 1.44 6.95
N SER A 55 22.68 0.63 6.45
CA SER A 55 24.06 0.63 6.97
C SER A 55 24.89 1.85 6.54
N ARG A 56 24.40 2.68 5.61
CA ARG A 56 25.17 3.75 4.97
C ARG A 56 24.69 5.15 5.31
N ASP A 57 23.55 5.31 5.97
CA ASP A 57 22.93 6.61 6.23
C ASP A 57 23.31 7.26 7.57
N GLY A 58 24.11 6.57 8.40
CA GLY A 58 24.60 7.09 9.68
C GLY A 58 23.60 7.03 10.84
N PHE A 59 22.37 6.56 10.63
CA PHE A 59 21.33 6.51 11.67
C PHE A 59 21.28 5.21 12.48
N GLY A 60 22.27 4.34 12.32
CA GLY A 60 22.32 3.04 12.97
C GLY A 60 21.42 1.99 12.31
N ALA A 61 21.61 0.73 12.65
CA ALA A 61 20.85 -0.37 12.07
C ALA A 61 19.51 -0.58 12.79
N GLY A 62 18.40 -0.55 12.06
CA GLY A 62 17.12 -1.07 12.54
C GLY A 62 17.09 -2.60 12.46
N ARG A 63 16.22 -3.23 13.27
CA ARG A 63 15.95 -4.65 13.15
C ARG A 63 15.15 -4.92 11.88
N VAL A 64 15.45 -6.03 11.20
CA VAL A 64 14.70 -6.47 10.02
C VAL A 64 14.29 -7.92 10.23
N TRP A 65 12.99 -8.12 10.50
CA TRP A 65 12.40 -9.47 10.55
C TRP A 65 12.02 -9.90 9.13
N THR A 66 12.54 -11.04 8.71
CA THR A 66 12.19 -11.64 7.43
C THR A 66 11.16 -12.75 7.71
N CYS A 67 9.89 -12.38 7.66
CA CYS A 67 8.79 -13.32 7.95
C CYS A 67 7.55 -13.01 7.13
N GLN A 68 6.76 -14.06 6.86
CA GLN A 68 5.49 -13.96 6.20
C GLN A 68 4.38 -13.56 7.19
N ARG A 69 3.31 -12.94 6.68
CA ARG A 69 2.06 -12.70 7.42
C ARG A 69 2.23 -12.01 8.78
N LEU A 70 3.24 -11.16 8.93
CA LEU A 70 3.54 -10.48 10.20
C LEU A 70 3.73 -11.43 11.39
N ASP A 71 4.30 -12.62 11.15
CA ASP A 71 4.59 -13.61 12.21
C ASP A 71 5.85 -13.25 13.04
N ALA A 72 6.36 -12.04 12.89
CA ALA A 72 7.48 -11.52 13.65
C ALA A 72 7.17 -11.48 15.15
N ASP A 73 8.13 -11.86 15.98
CA ASP A 73 8.07 -11.65 17.43
C ASP A 73 8.40 -10.18 17.73
N LEU A 74 7.37 -9.33 17.71
CA LEU A 74 7.48 -7.91 17.93
C LEU A 74 7.48 -7.60 19.43
N PRO A 75 8.33 -6.67 19.89
CA PRO A 75 8.34 -6.27 21.30
C PRO A 75 7.05 -5.54 21.67
N ASP A 76 6.49 -5.88 22.83
CA ASP A 76 5.31 -5.24 23.39
C ASP A 76 5.57 -3.77 23.75
N ARG A 77 4.58 -2.91 23.50
CA ARG A 77 4.57 -1.49 23.92
C ARG A 77 5.86 -0.74 23.60
N HIS A 78 6.41 -0.97 22.42
CA HIS A 78 7.74 -0.50 22.05
C HIS A 78 7.73 0.69 21.09
N TYR A 79 6.77 0.72 20.14
CA TYR A 79 6.77 1.68 19.05
C TYR A 79 5.90 2.90 19.32
N ASP A 80 6.38 4.08 18.92
CA ASP A 80 5.62 5.33 18.87
C ASP A 80 4.77 5.36 17.61
N LEU A 81 5.30 4.83 16.49
CA LEU A 81 4.62 4.69 15.21
C LEU A 81 4.83 3.30 14.63
N ILE A 82 3.75 2.69 14.15
CA ILE A 82 3.81 1.58 13.20
C ILE A 82 3.16 2.06 11.91
N PHE A 83 3.86 1.85 10.79
CA PHE A 83 3.41 2.31 9.48
C PHE A 83 3.41 1.15 8.47
N ALA A 84 2.40 1.09 7.60
CA ALA A 84 2.37 0.21 6.45
C ALA A 84 1.74 0.91 5.25
N ARG A 85 2.27 0.61 4.06
CA ARG A 85 1.70 1.08 2.80
C ARG A 85 1.58 -0.05 1.80
N TRP A 86 0.34 -0.30 1.33
CA TRP A 86 0.02 -1.32 0.33
C TRP A 86 0.44 -2.73 0.76
N VAL A 87 0.14 -3.05 2.02
CA VAL A 87 0.47 -4.34 2.64
C VAL A 87 -0.78 -5.08 3.06
N PHE A 88 -1.71 -4.38 3.72
CA PHE A 88 -2.89 -5.01 4.33
C PHE A 88 -3.84 -5.59 3.29
N LEU A 89 -3.84 -5.03 2.09
CA LEU A 89 -4.61 -5.57 0.96
C LEU A 89 -4.21 -7.03 0.59
N PHE A 90 -3.01 -7.48 0.98
CA PHE A 90 -2.51 -8.85 0.72
C PHE A 90 -2.65 -9.79 1.93
N LEU A 91 -3.02 -9.26 3.10
CA LEU A 91 -3.00 -10.04 4.33
C LEU A 91 -4.36 -10.71 4.59
N PRO A 92 -4.39 -12.04 4.73
CA PRO A 92 -5.58 -12.72 5.25
C PRO A 92 -5.77 -12.34 6.72
N ASN A 93 -7.02 -12.27 7.17
CA ASN A 93 -7.38 -11.95 8.54
C ASN A 93 -6.75 -10.64 9.08
N PRO A 94 -6.97 -9.50 8.41
CA PRO A 94 -6.30 -8.23 8.73
C PRO A 94 -6.53 -7.77 10.17
N ILE A 95 -7.67 -8.09 10.79
CA ILE A 95 -7.99 -7.72 12.17
C ILE A 95 -7.02 -8.39 13.17
N ALA A 96 -6.65 -9.65 12.95
CA ALA A 96 -5.67 -10.33 13.80
C ALA A 96 -4.30 -9.63 13.74
N HIS A 97 -3.87 -9.24 12.55
CA HIS A 97 -2.65 -8.46 12.37
C HIS A 97 -2.72 -7.09 13.04
N LEU A 98 -3.84 -6.38 12.90
CA LEU A 98 -4.06 -5.09 13.58
C LEU A 98 -3.96 -5.22 15.11
N ARG A 99 -4.56 -6.26 15.71
CA ARG A 99 -4.45 -6.52 17.16
C ARG A 99 -3.01 -6.75 17.60
N ARG A 100 -2.25 -7.52 16.82
CA ARG A 100 -0.84 -7.78 17.10
C ARG A 100 -0.02 -6.48 17.05
N LEU A 101 -0.20 -5.66 16.01
CA LEU A 101 0.47 -4.37 15.89
C LEU A 101 0.05 -3.41 17.02
N ALA A 102 -1.23 -3.41 17.40
CA ALA A 102 -1.70 -2.65 18.55
C ALA A 102 -0.98 -3.10 19.85
N GLY A 103 -0.68 -4.39 20.04
CA GLY A 103 0.13 -4.88 21.14
C GLY A 103 1.51 -4.25 21.21
N ALA A 104 2.17 -4.13 20.06
CA ALA A 104 3.51 -3.56 19.91
C ALA A 104 3.58 -2.03 20.07
N LEU A 105 2.45 -1.31 19.97
CA LEU A 105 2.40 0.14 20.20
C LEU A 105 2.48 0.50 21.68
N LYS A 106 3.18 1.56 22.00
CA LYS A 106 3.10 2.25 23.29
C LYS A 106 1.68 2.76 23.57
N ARG A 107 1.37 3.12 24.82
CA ARG A 107 0.17 3.92 25.13
C ARG A 107 0.25 5.25 24.40
N GLY A 108 -0.81 5.61 23.66
CA GLY A 108 -0.84 6.79 22.82
C GLY A 108 -0.06 6.65 21.50
N GLY A 109 0.59 5.52 21.27
CA GLY A 109 1.27 5.22 20.02
C GLY A 109 0.31 5.17 18.83
N VAL A 110 0.84 5.40 17.65
CA VAL A 110 0.10 5.59 16.40
C VAL A 110 0.27 4.39 15.49
N LEU A 111 -0.84 3.84 14.98
CA LEU A 111 -0.85 2.99 13.79
C LEU A 111 -1.32 3.83 12.60
N ALA A 112 -0.54 3.86 11.53
CA ALA A 112 -0.90 4.54 10.30
C ALA A 112 -0.81 3.58 9.12
N LEU A 113 -1.92 3.39 8.42
CA LEU A 113 -1.99 2.56 7.22
C LEU A 113 -2.38 3.41 6.02
N GLN A 114 -1.77 3.10 4.89
CA GLN A 114 -2.09 3.72 3.62
C GLN A 114 -2.40 2.61 2.61
N GLU A 115 -3.69 2.49 2.23
CA GLU A 115 -4.18 1.38 1.41
C GLU A 115 -5.08 1.86 0.28
N TYR A 116 -5.32 1.01 -0.70
CA TYR A 116 -6.15 1.33 -1.85
C TYR A 116 -7.65 1.14 -1.60
N HIS A 117 -8.42 1.93 -2.35
CA HIS A 117 -9.76 1.62 -2.82
C HIS A 117 -9.72 1.57 -4.35
N ARG A 118 -9.50 0.39 -4.90
CA ARG A 118 -9.22 0.19 -6.33
C ARG A 118 -10.40 0.45 -7.24
N ASP A 119 -11.62 0.26 -6.75
CA ASP A 119 -12.84 0.49 -7.52
C ASP A 119 -13.03 1.94 -7.99
N SER A 120 -12.31 2.88 -7.39
CA SER A 120 -12.30 4.27 -7.83
C SER A 120 -11.45 4.53 -9.09
N PHE A 121 -10.71 3.54 -9.58
CA PHE A 121 -9.88 3.66 -10.78
C PHE A 121 -10.74 3.81 -12.04
N VAL A 122 -10.46 4.84 -12.83
CA VAL A 122 -11.19 5.11 -14.08
C VAL A 122 -10.22 5.57 -15.17
N LEU A 123 -10.39 5.02 -16.37
CA LEU A 123 -9.84 5.54 -17.63
C LEU A 123 -10.95 6.20 -18.43
N ILE A 124 -10.73 7.41 -18.92
CA ILE A 124 -11.67 8.19 -19.73
C ILE A 124 -10.99 8.50 -21.06
N PRO A 125 -11.62 8.18 -22.22
CA PRO A 125 -12.87 7.44 -22.36
C PRO A 125 -12.77 6.01 -21.82
N ARG A 126 -13.88 5.52 -21.25
CA ARG A 126 -13.92 4.18 -20.64
C ARG A 126 -13.95 3.10 -21.73
N PRO A 127 -12.99 2.17 -21.77
CA PRO A 127 -13.03 1.02 -22.68
C PRO A 127 -14.22 0.08 -22.40
N ASP A 128 -14.74 -0.59 -23.42
CA ASP A 128 -15.86 -1.54 -23.27
C ASP A 128 -15.56 -2.70 -22.33
N ASP A 129 -14.33 -3.22 -22.34
CA ASP A 129 -13.91 -4.33 -21.49
C ASP A 129 -13.44 -3.88 -20.07
N TRP A 130 -13.67 -2.61 -19.69
CA TRP A 130 -13.23 -2.07 -18.41
C TRP A 130 -13.79 -2.80 -17.21
N THR A 131 -15.09 -3.08 -17.21
CA THR A 131 -15.75 -3.82 -16.13
C THR A 131 -15.13 -5.20 -15.95
N ARG A 132 -14.83 -5.90 -17.05
CA ARG A 132 -14.17 -7.21 -17.01
C ARG A 132 -12.77 -7.13 -16.39
N LEU A 133 -12.01 -6.06 -16.66
CA LEU A 133 -10.71 -5.83 -16.03
C LEU A 133 -10.84 -5.74 -14.51
N ILE A 134 -11.76 -4.90 -14.03
CA ILE A 134 -11.95 -4.67 -12.59
C ILE A 134 -12.44 -5.95 -11.89
N GLU A 135 -13.35 -6.69 -12.50
CA GLU A 135 -13.85 -7.96 -11.97
C GLU A 135 -12.75 -9.05 -11.95
N ALA A 136 -11.93 -9.14 -12.98
CA ALA A 136 -10.79 -10.07 -13.02
C ALA A 136 -9.71 -9.71 -11.99
N GLU A 137 -9.46 -8.41 -11.77
CA GLU A 137 -8.57 -7.95 -10.70
C GLU A 137 -9.11 -8.39 -9.34
N ARG A 138 -10.38 -8.13 -9.03
CA ARG A 138 -11.01 -8.57 -7.77
C ARG A 138 -10.90 -10.07 -7.60
N ALA A 139 -11.32 -10.85 -8.60
CA ALA A 139 -11.27 -12.31 -8.53
C ALA A 139 -9.86 -12.85 -8.27
N MET A 140 -8.84 -12.23 -8.85
CA MET A 140 -7.44 -12.62 -8.62
C MET A 140 -7.00 -12.39 -7.17
N TYR A 141 -7.44 -11.29 -6.55
CA TYR A 141 -7.11 -10.98 -5.16
C TYR A 141 -7.95 -11.80 -4.18
N ASP A 142 -9.26 -11.94 -4.42
CA ASP A 142 -10.18 -12.74 -3.60
C ASP A 142 -9.72 -14.21 -3.48
N ALA A 143 -9.21 -14.79 -4.57
CA ALA A 143 -8.66 -16.15 -4.59
C ALA A 143 -7.47 -16.35 -3.61
N SER A 144 -6.80 -15.29 -3.22
CA SER A 144 -5.70 -15.30 -2.23
C SER A 144 -6.13 -14.86 -0.82
N GLY A 145 -7.42 -14.54 -0.63
CA GLY A 145 -7.95 -13.96 0.61
C GLY A 145 -7.56 -12.50 0.83
N ALA A 146 -7.15 -11.82 -0.25
CA ALA A 146 -6.79 -10.41 -0.26
C ALA A 146 -7.99 -9.52 -0.63
N ASP A 147 -7.93 -8.23 -0.30
CA ASP A 147 -8.99 -7.27 -0.60
C ASP A 147 -8.40 -5.98 -1.20
N VAL A 148 -8.67 -5.75 -2.48
CA VAL A 148 -8.20 -4.56 -3.22
C VAL A 148 -8.83 -3.25 -2.75
N ASN A 149 -9.90 -3.33 -1.98
CA ASN A 149 -10.67 -2.20 -1.46
C ASN A 149 -10.55 -2.02 0.05
N ILE A 150 -9.62 -2.72 0.69
CA ILE A 150 -9.46 -2.75 2.14
C ILE A 150 -9.37 -1.37 2.78
N GLY A 151 -8.81 -0.37 2.06
CA GLY A 151 -8.62 0.98 2.57
C GLY A 151 -9.87 1.58 3.21
N THR A 152 -11.06 1.37 2.61
CA THR A 152 -12.33 1.89 3.12
C THR A 152 -12.89 1.10 4.31
N GLN A 153 -12.40 -0.11 4.55
CA GLN A 153 -12.83 -0.98 5.66
C GLN A 153 -11.95 -0.79 6.91
N LEU A 154 -10.74 -0.29 6.76
CA LEU A 154 -9.76 -0.13 7.84
C LEU A 154 -10.30 0.66 9.06
N PRO A 155 -11.09 1.74 8.92
CA PRO A 155 -11.60 2.46 10.09
C PRO A 155 -12.43 1.58 11.03
N LEU A 156 -13.26 0.68 10.47
CA LEU A 156 -14.03 -0.30 11.25
C LEU A 156 -13.10 -1.37 11.85
N MET A 157 -12.17 -1.89 11.05
CA MET A 157 -11.20 -2.90 11.49
C MET A 157 -10.31 -2.39 12.63
N PHE A 158 -9.90 -1.11 12.60
CA PHE A 158 -9.15 -0.47 13.69
C PHE A 158 -9.92 -0.54 15.00
N ARG A 159 -11.22 -0.18 15.00
CA ARG A 159 -12.08 -0.26 16.20
C ARG A 159 -12.18 -1.70 16.71
N GLN A 160 -12.37 -2.67 15.82
CA GLN A 160 -12.43 -4.10 16.18
C GLN A 160 -11.11 -4.64 16.73
N ALA A 161 -10.00 -4.00 16.40
CA ALA A 161 -8.67 -4.31 16.91
C ALA A 161 -8.32 -3.56 18.21
N GLY A 162 -9.23 -2.74 18.76
CA GLY A 162 -8.99 -1.96 19.97
C GLY A 162 -8.22 -0.66 19.75
N LEU A 163 -8.13 -0.20 18.50
CA LEU A 163 -7.54 1.10 18.14
C LEU A 163 -8.64 2.15 17.95
N ARG A 164 -8.38 3.37 18.35
CA ARG A 164 -9.28 4.51 18.10
C ARG A 164 -8.86 5.22 16.82
N PRO A 165 -9.62 5.13 15.70
CA PRO A 165 -9.35 5.93 14.52
C PRO A 165 -9.40 7.42 14.87
N THR A 166 -8.37 8.16 14.46
CA THR A 166 -8.24 9.60 14.71
C THR A 166 -8.28 10.41 13.42
N GLU A 167 -7.92 9.79 12.30
CA GLU A 167 -7.93 10.44 11.00
C GLU A 167 -8.23 9.43 9.90
N VAL A 168 -9.04 9.81 8.93
CA VAL A 168 -9.26 9.10 7.67
C VAL A 168 -9.21 10.13 6.55
N VAL A 169 -8.24 9.99 5.64
CA VAL A 169 -8.06 10.92 4.51
C VAL A 169 -7.92 10.11 3.23
N SER A 170 -8.71 10.45 2.22
CA SER A 170 -8.58 9.86 0.89
C SER A 170 -7.90 10.83 -0.06
N THR A 171 -6.91 10.35 -0.79
CA THR A 171 -6.22 11.08 -1.84
C THR A 171 -6.49 10.43 -3.18
N ILE A 172 -6.96 11.19 -4.15
CA ILE A 172 -7.19 10.75 -5.52
C ILE A 172 -6.28 11.58 -6.43
N MET A 173 -5.42 10.90 -7.17
CA MET A 173 -4.58 11.52 -8.18
C MET A 173 -5.26 11.41 -9.55
N THR A 174 -5.18 12.48 -10.32
CA THR A 174 -5.75 12.54 -11.67
C THR A 174 -4.68 13.02 -12.63
N GLY A 175 -4.62 12.43 -13.80
CA GLY A 175 -3.63 12.85 -14.80
C GLY A 175 -4.05 12.52 -16.22
N GLY A 176 -3.80 13.46 -17.13
CA GLY A 176 -3.91 13.22 -18.56
C GLY A 176 -2.69 12.45 -19.10
N ARG A 177 -2.73 12.16 -20.41
CA ARG A 177 -1.62 11.51 -21.10
C ARG A 177 -0.27 12.16 -20.78
N ARG A 178 0.81 11.38 -20.69
CA ARG A 178 2.18 11.82 -20.35
C ARG A 178 2.39 12.31 -18.92
N SER A 179 1.35 12.34 -18.07
CA SER A 179 1.54 12.60 -16.64
C SER A 179 2.20 11.41 -15.95
N ASP A 180 2.75 11.63 -14.75
CA ASP A 180 3.30 10.55 -13.91
C ASP A 180 2.22 9.53 -13.52
N VAL A 181 0.99 10.00 -13.28
CA VAL A 181 -0.17 9.14 -13.01
C VAL A 181 -0.46 8.22 -14.19
N TRP A 182 -0.47 8.78 -15.41
CA TRP A 182 -0.69 8.00 -16.63
C TRP A 182 0.38 6.93 -16.81
N ARG A 183 1.67 7.30 -16.72
CA ARG A 183 2.78 6.36 -16.86
C ARG A 183 2.72 5.25 -15.83
N TRP A 184 2.58 5.60 -14.55
CA TRP A 184 2.51 4.64 -13.47
C TRP A 184 1.41 3.61 -13.65
N LEU A 185 0.17 4.05 -13.96
CA LEU A 185 -0.97 3.15 -14.11
C LEU A 185 -0.88 2.33 -15.40
N SER A 186 -0.40 2.93 -16.51
CA SER A 186 -0.18 2.20 -17.75
C SER A 186 0.86 1.11 -17.59
N ASP A 187 2.00 1.40 -16.98
CA ASP A 187 3.06 0.42 -16.74
C ASP A 187 2.54 -0.75 -15.89
N TYR A 188 1.76 -0.45 -14.84
CA TYR A 188 1.18 -1.48 -13.99
C TYR A 188 0.15 -2.34 -14.74
N TYR A 189 -0.91 -1.71 -15.28
CA TYR A 189 -2.03 -2.47 -15.85
C TYR A 189 -1.66 -3.16 -17.17
N LEU A 190 -0.94 -2.50 -18.07
CA LEU A 190 -0.48 -3.13 -19.31
C LEU A 190 0.54 -4.25 -19.05
N GLY A 191 1.35 -4.11 -17.99
CA GLY A 191 2.30 -5.13 -17.58
C GLY A 191 1.67 -6.39 -16.99
N ILE A 192 0.53 -6.26 -16.31
CA ILE A 192 -0.16 -7.39 -15.66
C ILE A 192 -1.35 -7.94 -16.48
N LEU A 193 -1.73 -7.27 -17.56
CA LEU A 193 -2.95 -7.55 -18.33
C LEU A 193 -3.05 -9.00 -18.79
N ASP A 194 -1.94 -9.62 -19.23
CA ASP A 194 -1.91 -11.02 -19.67
C ASP A 194 -2.17 -12.00 -18.50
N ARG A 195 -1.89 -11.59 -17.26
CA ARG A 195 -2.25 -12.36 -16.07
C ARG A 195 -3.74 -12.24 -15.79
N TYR A 196 -4.33 -11.04 -15.92
CA TYR A 196 -5.77 -10.85 -15.80
C TYR A 196 -6.55 -11.58 -16.88
N ALA A 197 -6.01 -11.73 -18.10
CA ALA A 197 -6.62 -12.49 -19.19
C ALA A 197 -6.84 -13.98 -18.87
N ARG A 198 -6.27 -14.49 -17.78
CA ARG A 198 -6.47 -15.86 -17.27
C ARG A 198 -7.53 -15.95 -16.17
N GLN A 199 -8.14 -14.83 -15.79
CA GLN A 199 -9.12 -14.72 -14.72
C GLN A 199 -10.48 -14.33 -15.29
N PRO A 200 -11.51 -15.19 -15.23
CA PRO A 200 -12.86 -14.81 -15.62
C PRO A 200 -13.34 -13.57 -14.83
N PRO A 201 -14.09 -12.67 -15.45
CA PRO A 201 -14.66 -12.75 -16.81
C PRO A 201 -13.74 -12.24 -17.92
N MET A 202 -12.47 -11.95 -17.65
CA MET A 202 -11.48 -11.56 -18.65
C MET A 202 -11.04 -12.77 -19.47
N ASP A 203 -10.70 -12.53 -20.74
CA ASP A 203 -10.07 -13.51 -21.63
C ASP A 203 -9.02 -12.83 -22.52
N ALA A 204 -8.27 -13.62 -23.28
CA ALA A 204 -7.21 -13.09 -24.15
C ALA A 204 -7.74 -12.11 -25.22
N SER A 205 -8.99 -12.28 -25.68
CA SER A 205 -9.60 -11.37 -26.67
C SER A 205 -9.95 -10.02 -26.05
N ALA A 206 -10.59 -10.02 -24.86
CA ALA A 206 -10.90 -8.83 -24.10
C ALA A 206 -9.62 -8.07 -23.72
N ALA A 207 -8.57 -8.78 -23.30
CA ALA A 207 -7.27 -8.17 -22.96
C ALA A 207 -6.63 -7.47 -24.18
N ARG A 208 -6.70 -8.08 -25.36
CA ARG A 208 -6.20 -7.44 -26.60
C ARG A 208 -7.00 -6.19 -26.98
N ARG A 209 -8.35 -6.22 -26.85
CA ARG A 209 -9.19 -5.05 -27.12
C ARG A 209 -8.91 -3.94 -26.13
N LEU A 210 -8.82 -4.27 -24.83
CA LEU A 210 -8.50 -3.32 -23.78
C LEU A 210 -7.12 -2.67 -23.98
N ARG A 211 -6.09 -3.47 -24.32
CA ARG A 211 -4.75 -2.94 -24.63
C ARG A 211 -4.80 -1.96 -25.78
N ARG A 212 -5.55 -2.27 -26.85
CA ARG A 212 -5.72 -1.38 -28.01
C ARG A 212 -6.41 -0.08 -27.59
N ALA A 213 -7.54 -0.16 -26.90
CA ALA A 213 -8.29 1.02 -26.44
C ALA A 213 -7.44 1.89 -25.49
N TRP A 214 -6.62 1.28 -24.65
CA TRP A 214 -5.69 1.99 -23.77
C TRP A 214 -4.65 2.79 -24.57
N LEU A 215 -4.02 2.15 -25.56
CA LEU A 215 -3.03 2.80 -26.43
C LEU A 215 -3.66 3.86 -27.35
N GLU A 216 -4.93 3.71 -27.74
CA GLU A 216 -5.69 4.74 -28.45
C GLU A 216 -5.98 5.93 -27.54
N ALA A 217 -6.41 5.70 -26.28
CA ALA A 217 -6.60 6.73 -25.29
C ALA A 217 -5.30 7.51 -24.99
N GLU A 218 -4.13 6.87 -25.04
CA GLU A 218 -2.85 7.58 -24.89
C GLU A 218 -2.58 8.61 -25.98
N ARG A 219 -3.21 8.48 -27.16
CA ARG A 219 -3.11 9.43 -28.26
C ARG A 219 -4.15 10.55 -28.18
N ASP A 220 -5.23 10.33 -27.45
CA ASP A 220 -6.31 11.30 -27.26
C ASP A 220 -5.90 12.37 -26.23
N ARG A 221 -5.96 13.65 -26.65
CA ARG A 221 -5.64 14.79 -25.78
C ARG A 221 -6.64 15.02 -24.65
N SER A 222 -7.86 14.52 -24.81
CA SER A 222 -8.94 14.62 -23.81
C SER A 222 -8.92 13.45 -22.81
N ALA A 223 -8.09 12.42 -23.04
CA ALA A 223 -8.04 11.27 -22.19
C ALA A 223 -7.50 11.59 -20.79
N LEU A 224 -8.10 10.96 -19.79
CA LEU A 224 -7.82 11.18 -18.38
C LEU A 224 -7.82 9.85 -17.62
N MET A 225 -6.89 9.71 -16.69
CA MET A 225 -6.92 8.68 -15.66
C MET A 225 -7.22 9.28 -14.31
N ILE A 226 -8.15 8.66 -13.58
CA ILE A 226 -8.38 8.87 -12.16
C ILE A 226 -7.79 7.65 -11.44
N ALA A 227 -6.71 7.84 -10.70
CA ALA A 227 -6.03 6.75 -10.01
C ALA A 227 -6.90 6.12 -8.92
N PRO A 228 -6.63 4.86 -8.52
CA PRO A 228 -7.22 4.30 -7.31
C PRO A 228 -7.06 5.26 -6.14
N ALA A 229 -8.13 5.48 -5.39
CA ALA A 229 -8.04 6.27 -4.17
C ALA A 229 -7.07 5.61 -3.20
N VAL A 230 -6.18 6.40 -2.63
CA VAL A 230 -5.29 5.99 -1.54
C VAL A 230 -5.91 6.50 -0.24
N VAL A 231 -6.23 5.60 0.66
CA VAL A 231 -6.89 5.89 1.93
C VAL A 231 -5.85 5.80 3.05
N ASP A 232 -5.58 6.93 3.67
CA ASP A 232 -4.78 7.03 4.90
C ASP A 232 -5.73 6.79 6.09
N VAL A 233 -5.42 5.83 6.93
CA VAL A 233 -6.12 5.62 8.20
C VAL A 233 -5.12 5.69 9.34
N VAL A 234 -5.35 6.63 10.24
CA VAL A 234 -4.54 6.83 11.44
C VAL A 234 -5.36 6.49 12.67
N GLY A 235 -4.80 5.69 13.57
CA GLY A 235 -5.44 5.37 14.84
C GLY A 235 -4.44 5.35 15.98
N ARG A 236 -4.96 5.49 17.20
CA ARG A 236 -4.19 5.47 18.44
C ARG A 236 -4.58 4.32 19.34
N LYS A 237 -3.60 3.82 20.06
CA LYS A 237 -3.80 2.83 21.13
C LYS A 237 -4.26 3.49 22.41
#